data_b718ceb1e2aa99c112fdb8693a4100c3
#
_entry.id   b718ceb1e2aa99c112fdb8693a4100c3
#
_cell.length_a   1.000
_cell.length_b   1.000
_cell.length_c   1.000
_cell.angle_alpha   90.00
_cell.angle_beta   90.00
_cell.angle_gamma   90.00
#
_symmetry.space_group_name_H-M   'P 1'
#
loop_
_entity.id
_entity.type
_entity.pdbx_description
1 polymer ?
#
loop_
_entity_poly.entity_id
_entity_poly.type
_entity_poly.pdbx_seq_one_letter_code
_entity_poly.pdbx_strand_id
1 'polypeptide(L)'
;MIAIKTIIADKQTMFVQALMQSLNGGEEKVFEVLNTVKSAEALIELVENKEPELVIMDLNLEDEDGLTILPKIRNMAKNIKICVLTEYGDYKFVKEAMIKGADGYILKSNSLEDFSNCIRTVFNGETFIAPGLHITPPKLKSGLSVKKSIYEDRFMIKRKLTSREQEVLALITQAKNNKEIADELYISDQTVGVHRKNIMRKLGVRNTVNLVKFALENQLV
;
A
#
# COMPACT_ATOMS: atom_id res chain seq x y z
N MET A 1 -20.90 19.57 15.69
CA MET A 1 -19.46 19.24 15.67
C MET A 1 -18.89 19.67 14.32
N ILE A 2 -17.62 20.13 14.27
CA ILE A 2 -16.96 20.42 12.98
C ILE A 2 -16.56 19.05 12.40
N ALA A 3 -16.94 18.78 11.15
CA ALA A 3 -16.63 17.51 10.51
C ALA A 3 -15.12 17.43 10.16
N ILE A 4 -14.49 16.26 10.35
CA ILE A 4 -13.07 16.01 10.09
C ILE A 4 -12.82 16.03 8.59
N LYS A 5 -12.01 16.96 8.10
CA LYS A 5 -11.61 17.07 6.70
C LYS A 5 -10.73 15.87 6.33
N THR A 6 -11.26 15.00 5.47
CA THR A 6 -10.67 13.69 5.19
C THR A 6 -10.36 13.51 3.70
N ILE A 7 -9.20 12.94 3.39
CA ILE A 7 -8.87 12.40 2.06
C ILE A 7 -8.75 10.88 2.16
N ILE A 8 -9.32 10.16 1.17
CA ILE A 8 -9.23 8.71 1.07
C ILE A 8 -8.39 8.35 -0.16
N ALA A 9 -7.32 7.58 0.04
CA ALA A 9 -6.43 7.13 -1.02
C ALA A 9 -6.46 5.60 -1.12
N ASP A 10 -7.15 5.07 -2.13
CA ASP A 10 -7.29 3.64 -2.35
C ASP A 10 -7.73 3.37 -3.81
N LYS A 11 -7.11 2.39 -4.47
CA LYS A 11 -7.47 2.03 -5.85
C LYS A 11 -8.73 1.18 -5.96
N GLN A 12 -9.20 0.57 -4.89
CA GLN A 12 -10.40 -0.28 -4.86
C GLN A 12 -11.67 0.57 -4.79
N THR A 13 -12.17 1.00 -5.94
CA THR A 13 -13.31 1.92 -6.05
C THR A 13 -14.55 1.48 -5.27
N MET A 14 -14.91 0.18 -5.34
CA MET A 14 -16.09 -0.35 -4.62
C MET A 14 -15.90 -0.26 -3.11
N PHE A 15 -14.70 -0.55 -2.61
CA PHE A 15 -14.38 -0.44 -1.19
C PHE A 15 -14.49 1.01 -0.70
N VAL A 16 -13.93 1.95 -1.47
CA VAL A 16 -14.02 3.39 -1.15
C VAL A 16 -15.47 3.85 -1.10
N GLN A 17 -16.30 3.45 -2.06
CA GLN A 17 -17.74 3.79 -2.07
C GLN A 17 -18.48 3.23 -0.85
N ALA A 18 -18.23 1.97 -0.49
CA ALA A 18 -18.82 1.34 0.70
C ALA A 18 -18.37 2.03 2.00
N LEU A 19 -17.06 2.36 2.10
CA LEU A 19 -16.52 3.10 3.23
C LEU A 19 -17.19 4.49 3.36
N MET A 20 -17.29 5.24 2.26
CA MET A 20 -17.95 6.55 2.25
C MET A 20 -19.42 6.47 2.68
N GLN A 21 -20.16 5.46 2.23
CA GLN A 21 -21.56 5.24 2.67
C GLN A 21 -21.60 4.98 4.19
N SER A 22 -20.68 4.16 4.70
CA SER A 22 -20.61 3.85 6.13
C SER A 22 -20.24 5.08 6.97
N LEU A 23 -19.33 5.92 6.48
CA LEU A 23 -18.92 7.16 7.15
C LEU A 23 -20.02 8.23 7.17
N ASN A 24 -20.90 8.24 6.16
CA ASN A 24 -22.00 9.20 6.02
C ASN A 24 -23.33 8.68 6.59
N GLY A 25 -23.41 7.41 7.00
CA GLY A 25 -24.66 6.76 7.42
C GLY A 25 -25.12 7.06 8.86
N GLY A 26 -24.38 7.86 9.62
CA GLY A 26 -24.74 8.27 10.97
C GLY A 26 -25.61 9.54 11.00
N GLU A 27 -26.36 9.76 12.10
CA GLU A 27 -27.14 10.98 12.31
C GLU A 27 -26.27 12.25 12.38
N GLU A 28 -25.01 12.13 12.78
CA GLU A 28 -24.03 13.22 12.82
C GLU A 28 -22.97 13.02 11.73
N LYS A 29 -22.72 14.07 10.95
CA LYS A 29 -21.66 14.10 9.97
C LYS A 29 -20.30 14.24 10.67
N VAL A 30 -19.63 13.13 10.96
CA VAL A 30 -18.30 13.13 11.61
C VAL A 30 -17.19 13.44 10.62
N PHE A 31 -17.35 13.04 9.34
CA PHE A 31 -16.35 13.18 8.30
C PHE A 31 -16.83 14.07 7.15
N GLU A 32 -15.95 14.95 6.70
CA GLU A 32 -16.07 15.68 5.43
C GLU A 32 -15.04 15.11 4.45
N VAL A 33 -15.46 14.16 3.60
CA VAL A 33 -14.57 13.59 2.59
C VAL A 33 -14.35 14.61 1.48
N LEU A 34 -13.19 15.25 1.49
CA LEU A 34 -12.80 16.27 0.52
C LEU A 34 -12.58 15.66 -0.87
N ASN A 35 -11.87 14.54 -0.94
CA ASN A 35 -11.55 13.85 -2.18
C ASN A 35 -11.28 12.36 -1.94
N THR A 36 -11.41 11.59 -3.04
CA THR A 36 -10.93 10.21 -3.12
C THR A 36 -9.94 10.10 -4.28
N VAL A 37 -8.79 9.44 -4.06
CA VAL A 37 -7.74 9.27 -5.06
C VAL A 37 -7.23 7.84 -5.09
N LYS A 38 -6.56 7.45 -6.18
CA LYS A 38 -6.02 6.10 -6.37
C LYS A 38 -4.49 6.06 -6.40
N SER A 39 -3.87 7.20 -6.66
CA SER A 39 -2.44 7.34 -6.82
C SER A 39 -1.79 8.13 -5.69
N ALA A 40 -0.51 7.88 -5.47
CA ALA A 40 0.32 8.60 -4.51
C ALA A 40 0.54 10.05 -4.91
N GLU A 41 0.75 10.30 -6.21
CA GLU A 41 0.95 11.65 -6.76
C GLU A 41 -0.26 12.53 -6.46
N ALA A 42 -1.47 12.07 -6.80
CA ALA A 42 -2.71 12.80 -6.52
C ALA A 42 -2.95 13.00 -5.01
N LEU A 43 -2.57 12.01 -4.16
CA LEU A 43 -2.67 12.16 -2.72
C LEU A 43 -1.76 13.27 -2.20
N ILE A 44 -0.50 13.31 -2.63
CA ILE A 44 0.48 14.32 -2.22
C ILE A 44 -0.02 15.71 -2.61
N GLU A 45 -0.46 15.90 -3.86
CA GLU A 45 -1.01 17.17 -4.36
C GLU A 45 -2.20 17.65 -3.52
N LEU A 46 -3.13 16.74 -3.17
CA LEU A 46 -4.29 17.11 -2.38
C LEU A 46 -3.95 17.42 -0.91
N VAL A 47 -2.99 16.73 -0.32
CA VAL A 47 -2.51 17.04 1.04
C VAL A 47 -1.93 18.45 1.09
N GLU A 48 -1.16 18.83 0.07
CA GLU A 48 -0.56 20.17 -0.02
C GLU A 48 -1.61 21.27 -0.22
N ASN A 49 -2.62 21.03 -1.08
CA ASN A 49 -3.57 22.07 -1.49
C ASN A 49 -4.83 22.16 -0.61
N LYS A 50 -5.21 21.10 0.11
CA LYS A 50 -6.49 21.03 0.84
C LYS A 50 -6.34 21.02 2.36
N GLU A 51 -5.12 20.86 2.86
CA GLU A 51 -4.83 20.81 4.30
C GLU A 51 -5.80 19.90 5.08
N PRO A 52 -5.90 18.60 4.72
CA PRO A 52 -6.80 17.67 5.42
C PRO A 52 -6.33 17.44 6.86
N GLU A 53 -7.27 17.10 7.75
CA GLU A 53 -6.99 16.70 9.12
C GLU A 53 -6.71 15.19 9.22
N LEU A 54 -7.28 14.41 8.29
CA LEU A 54 -7.15 12.94 8.24
C LEU A 54 -6.86 12.48 6.82
N VAL A 55 -5.89 11.60 6.69
CA VAL A 55 -5.69 10.76 5.50
C VAL A 55 -5.96 9.30 5.86
N ILE A 56 -6.89 8.68 5.15
CA ILE A 56 -7.10 7.23 5.16
C ILE A 56 -6.48 6.69 3.89
N MET A 57 -5.48 5.81 3.99
CA MET A 57 -4.77 5.34 2.80
C MET A 57 -4.51 3.84 2.80
N ASP A 58 -4.67 3.23 1.63
CA ASP A 58 -4.12 1.90 1.38
C ASP A 58 -2.61 2.01 1.11
N LEU A 59 -1.90 0.95 1.43
CA LEU A 59 -0.50 0.80 1.07
C LEU A 59 -0.32 0.42 -0.42
N ASN A 60 -1.35 -0.06 -1.10
CA ASN A 60 -1.31 -0.51 -2.49
C ASN A 60 -1.98 0.50 -3.43
N LEU A 61 -1.29 1.59 -3.75
CA LEU A 61 -1.75 2.61 -4.70
C LEU A 61 -1.35 2.23 -6.14
N GLU A 62 -1.87 2.99 -7.13
CA GLU A 62 -1.66 2.66 -8.55
C GLU A 62 -0.20 2.88 -9.01
N ASP A 63 0.45 3.92 -8.54
CA ASP A 63 1.74 4.42 -9.02
C ASP A 63 2.92 4.15 -8.06
N GLU A 64 2.69 4.17 -6.75
CA GLU A 64 3.75 4.04 -5.75
C GLU A 64 3.28 3.25 -4.51
N ASP A 65 4.22 2.65 -3.80
CA ASP A 65 3.97 1.98 -2.51
C ASP A 65 3.64 3.01 -1.42
N GLY A 66 2.50 2.82 -0.76
CA GLY A 66 2.06 3.69 0.33
C GLY A 66 3.08 3.86 1.46
N LEU A 67 3.89 2.83 1.75
CA LEU A 67 4.98 2.95 2.72
C LEU A 67 6.07 3.95 2.29
N THR A 68 6.24 4.19 0.99
CA THR A 68 7.22 5.16 0.47
C THR A 68 6.75 6.59 0.65
N ILE A 69 5.44 6.81 0.56
CA ILE A 69 4.86 8.16 0.64
C ILE A 69 4.53 8.61 2.07
N LEU A 70 4.38 7.69 3.03
CA LEU A 70 4.12 8.04 4.44
C LEU A 70 5.07 9.11 4.99
N PRO A 71 6.41 8.97 4.87
CA PRO A 71 7.33 10.01 5.34
C PRO A 71 7.18 11.34 4.60
N LYS A 72 6.82 11.30 3.30
CA LYS A 72 6.61 12.51 2.51
C LYS A 72 5.43 13.30 3.07
N ILE A 73 4.27 12.62 3.27
CA ILE A 73 3.07 13.24 3.85
C ILE A 73 3.36 13.79 5.26
N ARG A 74 4.04 13.01 6.11
CA ARG A 74 4.38 13.43 7.48
C ARG A 74 5.29 14.64 7.51
N ASN A 75 6.22 14.78 6.58
CA ASN A 75 7.11 15.93 6.48
C ASN A 75 6.37 17.19 5.99
N MET A 76 5.37 17.04 5.11
CA MET A 76 4.55 18.15 4.60
C MET A 76 3.59 18.67 5.66
N ALA A 77 2.97 17.77 6.41
CA ALA A 77 1.91 18.12 7.37
C ALA A 77 2.09 17.36 8.71
N LYS A 78 2.78 17.98 9.66
CA LYS A 78 3.12 17.35 10.96
C LYS A 78 1.90 16.96 11.78
N ASN A 79 0.82 17.72 11.71
CA ASN A 79 -0.38 17.54 12.52
C ASN A 79 -1.45 16.64 11.88
N ILE A 80 -1.30 16.31 10.61
CA ILE A 80 -2.23 15.43 9.91
C ILE A 80 -2.26 14.05 10.56
N LYS A 81 -3.46 13.47 10.70
CA LYS A 81 -3.62 12.08 11.13
C LYS A 81 -3.58 11.16 9.94
N ILE A 82 -2.78 10.09 10.01
CA ILE A 82 -2.61 9.13 8.92
C ILE A 82 -3.04 7.76 9.41
N CYS A 83 -4.18 7.27 8.91
CA CYS A 83 -4.68 5.93 9.15
C CYS A 83 -4.44 5.05 7.93
N VAL A 84 -3.61 4.04 8.08
CA VAL A 84 -3.42 3.00 7.06
C VAL A 84 -4.58 2.02 7.16
N LEU A 85 -5.31 1.84 6.05
CA LEU A 85 -6.42 0.90 5.91
C LEU A 85 -6.14 -0.03 4.72
N THR A 86 -5.73 -1.27 5.00
CA THR A 86 -5.11 -2.14 4.01
C THR A 86 -5.47 -3.62 4.20
N GLU A 87 -5.16 -4.46 3.23
CA GLU A 87 -5.29 -5.93 3.34
C GLU A 87 -4.06 -6.58 4.00
N TYR A 88 -2.98 -5.83 4.23
CA TYR A 88 -1.70 -6.35 4.66
C TYR A 88 -1.59 -6.46 6.19
N GLY A 89 -1.75 -7.67 6.74
CA GLY A 89 -1.69 -7.93 8.19
C GLY A 89 -0.33 -8.40 8.72
N ASP A 90 0.71 -8.51 7.88
CA ASP A 90 2.02 -8.95 8.35
C ASP A 90 2.67 -7.89 9.26
N TYR A 91 3.29 -8.34 10.35
CA TYR A 91 3.92 -7.47 11.34
C TYR A 91 4.99 -6.54 10.74
N LYS A 92 5.64 -6.92 9.64
CA LYS A 92 6.65 -6.10 8.96
C LYS A 92 6.03 -4.83 8.39
N PHE A 93 4.84 -4.95 7.77
CA PHE A 93 4.10 -3.79 7.25
C PHE A 93 3.61 -2.89 8.36
N VAL A 94 3.01 -3.49 9.40
CA VAL A 94 2.53 -2.74 10.57
C VAL A 94 3.68 -1.94 11.17
N LYS A 95 4.81 -2.63 11.48
CA LYS A 95 6.00 -2.00 12.05
C LYS A 95 6.55 -0.88 11.16
N GLU A 96 6.70 -1.15 9.86
CA GLU A 96 7.27 -0.17 8.92
C GLU A 96 6.37 1.04 8.75
N ALA A 97 5.05 0.86 8.65
CA ALA A 97 4.09 1.96 8.55
C ALA A 97 4.13 2.85 9.80
N MET A 98 4.14 2.25 10.99
CA MET A 98 4.22 3.01 12.25
C MET A 98 5.53 3.78 12.38
N ILE A 99 6.69 3.18 12.04
CA ILE A 99 7.99 3.85 12.03
C ILE A 99 8.00 5.01 11.02
N LYS A 100 7.32 4.86 9.89
CA LYS A 100 7.26 5.87 8.82
C LYS A 100 6.23 6.96 9.05
N GLY A 101 5.51 6.93 10.18
CA GLY A 101 4.66 8.02 10.62
C GLY A 101 3.17 7.80 10.44
N ALA A 102 2.69 6.56 10.29
CA ALA A 102 1.28 6.26 10.46
C ALA A 102 0.88 6.43 11.93
N ASP A 103 -0.29 7.03 12.18
CA ASP A 103 -0.90 7.13 13.52
C ASP A 103 -1.78 5.92 13.82
N GLY A 104 -2.44 5.36 12.78
CA GLY A 104 -3.30 4.19 12.89
C GLY A 104 -3.00 3.14 11.82
N TYR A 105 -3.22 1.86 12.17
CA TYR A 105 -3.11 0.74 11.24
C TYR A 105 -4.27 -0.24 11.43
N ILE A 106 -5.06 -0.45 10.36
CA ILE A 106 -6.28 -1.25 10.36
C ILE A 106 -6.31 -2.12 9.11
N LEU A 107 -6.88 -3.31 9.20
CA LEU A 107 -7.16 -4.13 8.03
C LEU A 107 -8.53 -3.78 7.43
N LYS A 108 -8.67 -3.89 6.10
CA LYS A 108 -9.95 -3.79 5.41
C LYS A 108 -10.97 -4.85 5.86
N SER A 109 -10.52 -5.92 6.51
CA SER A 109 -11.33 -6.96 7.13
C SER A 109 -11.76 -6.68 8.56
N ASN A 110 -11.24 -5.64 9.21
CA ASN A 110 -11.66 -5.23 10.53
C ASN A 110 -13.07 -4.63 10.52
N SER A 111 -13.70 -4.55 11.68
CA SER A 111 -15.04 -3.98 11.83
C SER A 111 -15.05 -2.45 11.70
N LEU A 112 -16.23 -1.87 11.45
CA LEU A 112 -16.44 -0.42 11.51
C LEU A 112 -16.22 0.12 12.94
N GLU A 113 -16.42 -0.70 13.96
CA GLU A 113 -16.15 -0.37 15.35
C GLU A 113 -14.63 -0.18 15.57
N ASP A 114 -13.80 -1.12 15.04
CA ASP A 114 -12.34 -0.98 15.09
C ASP A 114 -11.86 0.28 14.37
N PHE A 115 -12.48 0.59 13.22
CA PHE A 115 -12.21 1.82 12.49
C PHE A 115 -12.56 3.07 13.33
N SER A 116 -13.73 3.11 13.95
CA SER A 116 -14.17 4.21 14.81
C SER A 116 -13.26 4.37 16.03
N ASN A 117 -12.83 3.26 16.62
CA ASN A 117 -11.88 3.24 17.73
C ASN A 117 -10.51 3.78 17.30
N CYS A 118 -10.03 3.43 16.09
CA CYS A 118 -8.82 3.98 15.53
C CYS A 118 -8.89 5.50 15.42
N ILE A 119 -9.94 6.04 14.78
CA ILE A 119 -10.09 7.47 14.59
C ILE A 119 -10.10 8.19 15.95
N ARG A 120 -10.85 7.70 16.91
CA ARG A 120 -10.89 8.29 18.26
C ARG A 120 -9.52 8.29 18.92
N THR A 121 -8.80 7.18 18.84
CA THR A 121 -7.47 7.02 19.48
C THR A 121 -6.45 7.96 18.85
N VAL A 122 -6.39 8.02 17.49
CA VAL A 122 -5.39 8.87 16.82
C VAL A 122 -5.67 10.37 17.01
N PHE A 123 -6.94 10.78 17.11
CA PHE A 123 -7.28 12.17 17.41
C PHE A 123 -7.03 12.56 18.88
N ASN A 124 -6.97 11.58 19.78
CA ASN A 124 -6.50 11.79 21.16
C ASN A 124 -4.97 11.87 21.26
N GLY A 125 -4.25 11.73 20.16
CA GLY A 125 -2.78 11.83 20.12
C GLY A 125 -2.06 10.51 20.39
N GLU A 126 -2.79 9.39 20.45
CA GLU A 126 -2.24 8.06 20.65
C GLU A 126 -2.14 7.31 19.32
N THR A 127 -1.34 6.26 19.27
CA THR A 127 -1.24 5.37 18.10
C THR A 127 -2.20 4.20 18.24
N PHE A 128 -2.76 3.74 17.10
CA PHE A 128 -3.68 2.61 17.06
C PHE A 128 -3.18 1.51 16.14
N ILE A 129 -3.22 0.29 16.63
CA ILE A 129 -3.00 -0.93 15.84
C ILE A 129 -4.19 -1.85 16.09
N ALA A 130 -4.87 -2.25 15.01
CA ALA A 130 -6.09 -3.04 15.12
C ALA A 130 -5.86 -4.38 15.84
N PRO A 131 -6.87 -4.91 16.54
CA PRO A 131 -6.78 -6.20 17.22
C PRO A 131 -6.30 -7.32 16.29
N GLY A 132 -5.46 -8.20 16.81
CA GLY A 132 -4.86 -9.31 16.04
C GLY A 132 -3.61 -8.95 15.24
N LEU A 133 -3.27 -7.67 15.12
CA LEU A 133 -2.02 -7.22 14.51
C LEU A 133 -0.91 -7.03 15.54
N HIS A 134 0.32 -7.20 15.12
CA HIS A 134 1.51 -7.09 15.97
C HIS A 134 2.62 -6.32 15.26
N ILE A 135 3.46 -5.61 16.02
CA ILE A 135 4.70 -4.96 15.52
C ILE A 135 5.95 -5.82 15.71
N THR A 136 5.83 -6.93 16.40
CA THR A 136 6.90 -7.90 16.61
C THR A 136 6.57 -9.22 15.94
N PRO A 137 7.58 -9.99 15.47
CA PRO A 137 7.29 -11.31 14.93
C PRO A 137 6.58 -12.17 15.98
N PRO A 138 5.56 -12.95 15.60
CA PRO A 138 4.91 -13.85 16.52
C PRO A 138 5.93 -14.84 17.09
N LYS A 139 5.89 -15.09 18.43
CA LYS A 139 6.75 -16.08 19.07
C LYS A 139 6.44 -17.45 18.46
N LEU A 140 7.37 -18.00 17.68
CA LEU A 140 7.24 -19.30 17.03
C LEU A 140 7.24 -20.42 18.05
N LYS A 141 6.17 -21.22 18.08
CA LYS A 141 6.26 -22.58 18.59
C LYS A 141 7.16 -23.35 17.61
N SER A 142 8.24 -23.92 18.12
CA SER A 142 9.25 -24.67 17.38
C SER A 142 8.59 -25.70 16.46
N GLY A 143 8.74 -25.56 15.13
CA GLY A 143 8.35 -26.57 14.15
C GLY A 143 7.73 -26.06 12.82
N LEU A 144 7.29 -24.81 12.70
CA LEU A 144 6.56 -24.33 11.51
C LEU A 144 7.23 -23.15 10.77
N SER A 145 8.49 -22.87 11.08
CA SER A 145 9.13 -21.58 10.79
C SER A 145 9.57 -21.34 9.34
N VAL A 146 9.97 -22.37 8.59
CA VAL A 146 10.65 -22.17 7.30
C VAL A 146 9.69 -21.81 6.15
N LYS A 147 8.52 -22.46 6.09
CA LYS A 147 7.56 -22.21 4.99
C LYS A 147 6.89 -20.84 5.07
N LYS A 148 6.57 -20.36 6.27
CA LYS A 148 5.87 -19.07 6.46
C LYS A 148 6.77 -17.86 6.12
N SER A 149 8.06 -17.94 6.48
CA SER A 149 9.06 -16.90 6.14
C SER A 149 9.25 -16.75 4.61
N ILE A 150 9.26 -17.88 3.87
CA ILE A 150 9.46 -17.86 2.40
C ILE A 150 8.27 -17.20 1.69
N TYR A 151 7.03 -17.44 2.14
CA TYR A 151 5.85 -16.80 1.55
C TYR A 151 5.80 -15.29 1.85
N GLU A 152 6.18 -14.89 3.05
CA GLU A 152 6.25 -13.49 3.48
C GLU A 152 7.31 -12.71 2.67
N ASP A 153 8.49 -13.30 2.47
CA ASP A 153 9.56 -12.67 1.68
C ASP A 153 9.17 -12.53 0.20
N ARG A 154 8.52 -13.54 -0.39
CA ARG A 154 7.99 -13.50 -1.77
C ARG A 154 6.98 -12.39 -1.96
N PHE A 155 6.05 -12.27 -1.04
CA PHE A 155 5.02 -11.25 -1.07
C PHE A 155 5.62 -9.84 -0.97
N MET A 156 6.58 -9.64 -0.08
CA MET A 156 7.32 -8.38 0.05
C MET A 156 8.12 -8.03 -1.21
N ILE A 157 8.69 -9.04 -1.88
CA ILE A 157 9.42 -8.86 -3.14
C ILE A 157 8.45 -8.47 -4.27
N LYS A 158 7.33 -9.19 -4.41
CA LYS A 158 6.32 -8.92 -5.44
C LYS A 158 5.75 -7.49 -5.32
N ARG A 159 5.60 -7.00 -4.12
CA ARG A 159 5.10 -5.67 -3.82
C ARG A 159 6.06 -4.52 -4.16
N LYS A 160 7.36 -4.77 -4.29
CA LYS A 160 8.32 -3.77 -4.80
C LYS A 160 8.05 -3.39 -6.26
N LEU A 161 7.28 -4.22 -6.96
CA LEU A 161 6.93 -4.01 -8.35
C LEU A 161 5.53 -3.42 -8.46
N THR A 162 5.36 -2.41 -9.32
CA THR A 162 4.04 -1.92 -9.71
C THR A 162 3.27 -3.01 -10.48
N SER A 163 1.94 -2.89 -10.59
CA SER A 163 1.13 -3.82 -11.37
C SER A 163 1.68 -3.98 -12.79
N ARG A 164 2.08 -2.89 -13.43
CA ARG A 164 2.66 -2.89 -14.77
C ARG A 164 4.01 -3.61 -14.84
N GLU A 165 4.87 -3.44 -13.85
CA GLU A 165 6.14 -4.15 -13.75
C GLU A 165 5.94 -5.65 -13.48
N GLN A 166 4.88 -6.05 -12.78
CA GLN A 166 4.52 -7.45 -12.59
C GLN A 166 4.05 -8.10 -13.90
N GLU A 167 3.22 -7.42 -14.70
CA GLU A 167 2.80 -7.85 -16.03
C GLU A 167 4.02 -8.03 -16.94
N VAL A 168 4.90 -7.03 -16.99
CA VAL A 168 6.14 -7.12 -17.79
C VAL A 168 7.03 -8.26 -17.30
N LEU A 169 7.17 -8.47 -15.99
CA LEU A 169 7.97 -9.57 -15.42
C LEU A 169 7.39 -10.93 -15.81
N ALA A 170 6.08 -11.10 -15.76
CA ALA A 170 5.41 -12.34 -16.17
C ALA A 170 5.71 -12.69 -17.65
N LEU A 171 5.70 -11.70 -18.54
CA LEU A 171 6.00 -11.90 -19.95
C LEU A 171 7.51 -12.16 -20.21
N ILE A 172 8.39 -11.53 -19.42
CA ILE A 172 9.83 -11.84 -19.46
C ILE A 172 10.10 -13.30 -19.08
N THR A 173 9.42 -13.84 -18.07
CA THR A 173 9.60 -15.25 -17.66
C THR A 173 9.06 -16.25 -18.69
N GLN A 174 8.18 -15.81 -19.60
CA GLN A 174 7.73 -16.57 -20.77
C GLN A 174 8.70 -16.45 -21.97
N ALA A 175 9.91 -15.89 -21.74
CA ALA A 175 10.95 -15.67 -22.75
C ALA A 175 10.56 -14.70 -23.87
N LYS A 176 9.56 -13.85 -23.69
CA LYS A 176 9.17 -12.83 -24.68
C LYS A 176 10.22 -11.71 -24.78
N ASN A 177 10.48 -11.29 -26.00
CA ASN A 177 11.35 -10.14 -26.28
C ASN A 177 10.61 -8.80 -26.07
N ASN A 178 11.31 -7.68 -26.15
CA ASN A 178 10.70 -6.37 -25.88
C ASN A 178 9.57 -6.04 -26.83
N LYS A 179 9.69 -6.38 -28.11
CA LYS A 179 8.68 -6.11 -29.13
C LYS A 179 7.40 -6.90 -28.86
N GLU A 180 7.53 -8.19 -28.57
CA GLU A 180 6.38 -9.05 -28.23
C GLU A 180 5.66 -8.58 -26.95
N ILE A 181 6.40 -8.12 -25.94
CA ILE A 181 5.84 -7.54 -24.73
C ILE A 181 5.14 -6.21 -25.03
N ALA A 182 5.75 -5.37 -25.86
CA ALA A 182 5.20 -4.09 -26.28
C ALA A 182 3.86 -4.24 -27.00
N ASP A 183 3.81 -5.18 -27.94
CA ASP A 183 2.60 -5.51 -28.72
C ASP A 183 1.47 -6.02 -27.80
N GLU A 184 1.79 -6.93 -26.86
CA GLU A 184 0.80 -7.54 -25.97
C GLU A 184 0.26 -6.56 -24.93
N LEU A 185 1.11 -5.65 -24.48
CA LEU A 185 0.75 -4.67 -23.46
C LEU A 185 0.33 -3.29 -24.04
N TYR A 186 0.30 -3.15 -25.36
CA TYR A 186 -0.05 -1.91 -26.06
C TYR A 186 0.80 -0.70 -25.64
N ILE A 187 2.13 -0.89 -25.55
CA ILE A 187 3.12 0.15 -25.21
C ILE A 187 4.30 0.11 -26.19
N SER A 188 5.22 1.08 -26.10
CA SER A 188 6.43 1.07 -26.95
C SER A 188 7.51 0.12 -26.41
N ASP A 189 8.38 -0.40 -27.31
CA ASP A 189 9.58 -1.17 -26.96
C ASP A 189 10.46 -0.44 -25.95
N GLN A 190 10.57 0.88 -26.11
CA GLN A 190 11.35 1.73 -25.21
C GLN A 190 10.75 1.74 -23.81
N THR A 191 9.42 1.79 -23.71
CA THR A 191 8.69 1.73 -22.43
C THR A 191 8.91 0.38 -21.74
N VAL A 192 8.88 -0.73 -22.50
CA VAL A 192 9.24 -2.06 -21.96
C VAL A 192 10.68 -2.05 -21.44
N GLY A 193 11.63 -1.46 -22.18
CA GLY A 193 13.01 -1.31 -21.75
C GLY A 193 13.15 -0.56 -20.41
N VAL A 194 12.38 0.50 -20.22
CA VAL A 194 12.33 1.26 -18.96
C VAL A 194 11.78 0.39 -17.82
N HIS A 195 10.67 -0.32 -18.04
CA HIS A 195 10.13 -1.24 -17.03
C HIS A 195 11.14 -2.32 -16.64
N ARG A 196 11.79 -2.98 -17.61
CA ARG A 196 12.85 -3.98 -17.35
C ARG A 196 13.96 -3.43 -16.47
N LYS A 197 14.48 -2.24 -16.79
CA LYS A 197 15.50 -1.56 -16.00
C LYS A 197 15.04 -1.27 -14.57
N ASN A 198 13.81 -0.80 -14.41
CA ASN A 198 13.22 -0.52 -13.11
C ASN A 198 13.03 -1.80 -12.29
N ILE A 199 12.50 -2.88 -12.89
CA ILE A 199 12.35 -4.19 -12.25
C ILE A 199 13.70 -4.69 -11.75
N MET A 200 14.72 -4.71 -12.62
CA MET A 200 16.07 -5.16 -12.24
C MET A 200 16.64 -4.34 -11.09
N ARG A 201 16.48 -3.02 -11.11
CA ARG A 201 16.91 -2.13 -10.03
C ARG A 201 16.17 -2.43 -8.72
N LYS A 202 14.85 -2.59 -8.76
CA LYS A 202 14.00 -2.85 -7.58
C LYS A 202 14.27 -4.21 -6.95
N LEU A 203 14.61 -5.22 -7.78
CA LEU A 203 14.90 -6.58 -7.33
C LEU A 203 16.41 -6.82 -7.06
N GLY A 204 17.25 -5.83 -7.34
CA GLY A 204 18.71 -5.93 -7.10
C GLY A 204 19.44 -6.90 -8.02
N VAL A 205 18.90 -7.19 -9.23
CA VAL A 205 19.48 -8.11 -10.21
C VAL A 205 20.13 -7.35 -11.35
N ARG A 206 21.21 -7.93 -11.96
CA ARG A 206 22.06 -7.21 -12.91
C ARG A 206 21.76 -7.49 -14.38
N ASN A 207 21.06 -8.58 -14.69
CA ASN A 207 20.74 -8.99 -16.07
C ASN A 207 19.44 -9.79 -16.12
N THR A 208 18.92 -9.99 -17.35
CA THR A 208 17.66 -10.70 -17.59
C THR A 208 17.69 -12.17 -17.14
N VAL A 209 18.82 -12.85 -17.28
CA VAL A 209 18.96 -14.26 -16.87
C VAL A 209 18.78 -14.37 -15.34
N ASN A 210 19.48 -13.50 -14.59
CA ASN A 210 19.32 -13.43 -13.14
C ASN A 210 17.93 -12.98 -12.74
N LEU A 211 17.28 -12.11 -13.52
CA LEU A 211 15.91 -11.67 -13.28
C LEU A 211 14.92 -12.84 -13.40
N VAL A 212 15.01 -13.63 -14.47
CA VAL A 212 14.15 -14.82 -14.68
C VAL A 212 14.39 -15.85 -13.58
N LYS A 213 15.65 -16.16 -13.28
CA LYS A 213 16.01 -17.07 -12.19
C LYS A 213 15.42 -16.60 -10.85
N PHE A 214 15.63 -15.34 -10.51
CA PHE A 214 15.12 -14.74 -9.28
C PHE A 214 13.58 -14.80 -9.20
N ALA A 215 12.89 -14.50 -10.31
CA ALA A 215 11.42 -14.53 -10.38
C ALA A 215 10.86 -15.94 -10.15
N LEU A 216 11.49 -16.97 -10.76
CA LEU A 216 11.08 -18.37 -10.61
C LEU A 216 11.39 -18.90 -9.19
N GLU A 217 12.59 -18.65 -8.67
CA GLU A 217 12.99 -19.08 -7.31
C GLU A 217 12.10 -18.46 -6.22
N ASN A 218 11.66 -17.23 -6.42
CA ASN A 218 10.78 -16.53 -5.49
C ASN A 218 9.29 -16.63 -5.85
N GLN A 219 8.92 -17.40 -6.88
CA GLN A 219 7.53 -17.60 -7.33
C GLN A 219 6.77 -16.26 -7.46
N LEU A 220 7.38 -15.29 -8.14
CA LEU A 220 6.78 -13.97 -8.36
C LEU A 220 5.77 -13.97 -9.51
N VAL A 221 5.79 -15.00 -10.30
CA VAL A 221 4.96 -15.22 -11.49
C VAL A 221 4.35 -16.60 -11.45
#